data_a90207292403ac73d072be364709b7a9
#
_entry.id   a90207292403ac73d072be364709b7a9
#
_cell.length_a   1.000
_cell.length_b   1.000
_cell.length_c   1.000
_cell.angle_alpha   90.00
_cell.angle_beta   90.00
_cell.angle_gamma   90.00
#
_symmetry.space_group_name_H-M   'P 1'
#
loop_
_entity.id
_entity.type
_entity.pdbx_description
1 polymer ?
#
loop_
_entity_poly.entity_id
_entity_poly.type
_entity_poly.pdbx_seq_one_letter_code
_entity_poly.pdbx_strand_id
1 'polypeptide(L)'
;MAESAAPKQRRYPRVSPRKSIQVAWQTSLRQGISRVSIFGLGGLFLHEADPPPAGTLIQLFFEIPGGQVRARATVRSAEAGRGMGVEFTQMSQQERARLANMIKGLLS
;
A
#
# COMPACT_ATOMS: atom_id res chain seq x y z
N MET A 1 -21.95 -15.71 2.39
CA MET A 1 -21.39 -15.42 2.58
C MET A 1 -20.38 -15.22 2.67
N ALA A 2 -20.15 -15.46 2.41
CA ALA A 2 -19.00 -15.37 2.48
C ALA A 2 -18.35 -14.29 2.68
N GLU A 3 -18.50 -13.81 2.37
CA GLU A 3 -17.87 -12.79 2.54
C GLU A 3 -17.66 -12.31 3.79
N SER A 4 -18.17 -12.81 4.47
CA SER A 4 -18.21 -12.20 5.72
C SER A 4 -16.94 -12.29 6.49
N ALA A 5 -16.17 -13.27 6.32
CA ALA A 5 -14.95 -13.34 7.06
C ALA A 5 -13.97 -12.26 6.65
N ALA A 6 -13.88 -12.02 5.39
CA ALA A 6 -12.93 -11.05 4.90
C ALA A 6 -13.17 -9.65 5.43
N PRO A 7 -14.40 -9.15 5.48
CA PRO A 7 -14.60 -7.81 6.00
C PRO A 7 -14.18 -7.63 7.42
N LYS A 8 -14.26 -8.63 8.22
CA LYS A 8 -13.90 -8.51 9.61
C LYS A 8 -12.43 -8.22 9.81
N GLN A 9 -11.60 -8.55 8.84
CA GLN A 9 -10.17 -8.36 8.96
C GLN A 9 -9.73 -7.01 8.49
N ARG A 10 -10.60 -6.25 7.88
CA ARG A 10 -10.24 -4.93 7.41
C ARG A 10 -10.58 -3.89 8.44
N ARG A 11 -9.57 -3.22 8.91
CA ARG A 11 -9.76 -2.13 9.83
C ARG A 11 -10.07 -0.82 9.14
N TYR A 12 -9.67 -0.69 7.88
CA TYR A 12 -9.76 0.56 7.14
C TYR A 12 -10.40 0.32 5.78
N PRO A 13 -11.15 1.29 5.26
CA PRO A 13 -11.66 1.18 3.91
C PRO A 13 -10.53 1.05 2.91
N ARG A 14 -10.78 0.34 1.85
CA ARG A 14 -9.84 0.18 0.76
C ARG A 14 -10.45 0.76 -0.50
N VAL A 15 -9.63 1.48 -1.25
CA VAL A 15 -10.07 2.14 -2.47
C VAL A 15 -9.08 1.89 -3.58
N SER A 16 -9.58 1.99 -4.82
CA SER A 16 -8.70 1.96 -5.99
C SER A 16 -8.50 3.40 -6.45
N PRO A 17 -7.27 3.80 -6.75
CA PRO A 17 -7.02 5.16 -7.21
C PRO A 17 -7.59 5.38 -8.59
N ARG A 18 -8.09 6.59 -8.85
CA ARG A 18 -8.61 6.93 -10.18
C ARG A 18 -7.51 7.04 -11.20
N LYS A 19 -6.33 7.45 -10.78
CA LYS A 19 -5.17 7.54 -11.63
C LYS A 19 -4.13 6.57 -11.12
N SER A 20 -3.30 6.08 -12.01
CA SER A 20 -2.20 5.24 -11.61
C SER A 20 -1.28 5.99 -10.67
N ILE A 21 -0.98 5.37 -9.55
CA ILE A 21 0.00 5.89 -8.62
C ILE A 21 1.12 4.88 -8.56
N GLN A 22 2.33 5.39 -8.71
CA GLN A 22 3.51 4.54 -8.63
C GLN A 22 4.19 4.74 -7.31
N VAL A 23 4.68 3.65 -6.76
CA VAL A 23 5.36 3.63 -5.48
C VAL A 23 6.79 3.15 -5.71
N ALA A 24 7.75 3.96 -5.29
CA ALA A 24 9.13 3.51 -5.21
C ALA A 24 9.28 2.74 -3.91
N TRP A 25 9.87 1.57 -3.99
CA TRP A 25 10.06 0.75 -2.81
C TRP A 25 11.48 0.22 -2.74
N GLN A 26 11.91 -0.06 -1.53
CA GLN A 26 13.27 -0.51 -1.29
C GLN A 26 13.30 -1.48 -0.12
N THR A 27 14.03 -2.57 -0.30
CA THR A 27 14.36 -3.51 0.76
C THR A 27 15.87 -3.46 0.96
N SER A 28 16.40 -4.27 1.86
CA SER A 28 17.86 -4.35 2.03
C SER A 28 18.56 -4.93 0.81
N LEU A 29 17.83 -5.64 -0.06
CA LEU A 29 18.43 -6.35 -1.18
C LEU A 29 18.01 -5.81 -2.55
N ARG A 30 16.86 -5.15 -2.63
CA ARG A 30 16.28 -4.77 -3.92
C ARG A 30 15.58 -3.44 -3.83
N GLN A 31 15.37 -2.85 -4.99
CA GLN A 31 14.53 -1.67 -5.12
C GLN A 31 13.74 -1.76 -6.40
N GLY A 32 12.64 -1.08 -6.45
CA GLY A 32 11.78 -1.08 -7.64
C GLY A 32 10.75 0.04 -7.59
N ILE A 33 9.98 0.10 -8.67
CA ILE A 33 8.86 1.02 -8.78
C ILE A 33 7.68 0.18 -9.24
N SER A 34 6.59 0.24 -8.49
CA SER A 34 5.41 -0.58 -8.78
C SER A 34 4.15 0.24 -8.71
N ARG A 35 3.15 -0.17 -9.50
CA ARG A 35 1.87 0.51 -9.53
C ARG A 35 0.98 -0.01 -8.40
N VAL A 36 0.26 0.91 -7.78
CA VAL A 36 -0.70 0.56 -6.74
C VAL A 36 -2.05 0.27 -7.37
N SER A 37 -2.70 -0.78 -6.91
CA SER A 37 -4.07 -1.08 -7.33
C SER A 37 -5.08 -0.80 -6.23
N ILE A 38 -4.71 -0.96 -4.99
CA ILE A 38 -5.62 -0.78 -3.85
C ILE A 38 -4.88 -0.02 -2.76
N PHE A 39 -5.53 1.00 -2.22
CA PHE A 39 -5.04 1.78 -1.10
C PHE A 39 -5.91 1.60 0.13
N GLY A 40 -5.29 1.68 1.28
CA GLY A 40 -5.98 1.83 2.54
C GLY A 40 -5.07 2.51 3.54
N LEU A 41 -5.59 2.91 4.70
CA LEU A 41 -4.76 3.49 5.75
C LEU A 41 -3.84 2.46 6.38
N GLY A 42 -4.15 1.19 6.22
CA GLY A 42 -3.33 0.11 6.76
C GLY A 42 -2.26 -0.39 5.81
N GLY A 43 -2.40 -0.12 4.52
CA GLY A 43 -1.43 -0.62 3.54
C GLY A 43 -1.90 -0.48 2.12
N LEU A 44 -1.18 -1.13 1.24
CA LEU A 44 -1.48 -1.10 -0.20
C LEU A 44 -1.17 -2.44 -0.85
N PHE A 45 -1.70 -2.60 -2.06
CA PHE A 45 -1.29 -3.70 -2.93
C PHE A 45 -0.50 -3.13 -4.11
N LEU A 46 0.70 -3.67 -4.31
CA LEU A 46 1.60 -3.25 -5.38
C LEU A 46 1.71 -4.35 -6.42
N HIS A 47 1.58 -3.98 -7.69
CA HIS A 47 1.80 -4.92 -8.79
C HIS A 47 3.29 -5.13 -9.01
N GLU A 48 3.70 -6.37 -8.98
CA GLU A 48 5.11 -6.71 -9.15
C GLU A 48 5.20 -8.16 -9.60
N ALA A 49 5.92 -8.40 -10.70
CA ALA A 49 6.04 -9.75 -11.24
C ALA A 49 6.81 -10.69 -10.30
N ASP A 50 7.81 -10.15 -9.62
CA ASP A 50 8.65 -10.95 -8.74
C ASP A 50 8.76 -10.22 -7.39
N PRO A 51 7.71 -10.29 -6.56
CA PRO A 51 7.71 -9.55 -5.31
C PRO A 51 8.65 -10.14 -4.27
N PRO A 52 9.21 -9.29 -3.38
CA PRO A 52 9.91 -9.81 -2.23
C PRO A 52 9.01 -10.71 -1.40
N PRO A 53 9.57 -11.70 -0.72
CA PRO A 53 8.73 -12.64 0.02
C PRO A 53 8.03 -12.00 1.22
N ALA A 54 6.94 -12.63 1.64
CA ALA A 54 6.22 -12.20 2.84
C ALA A 54 7.18 -12.16 4.02
N GLY A 55 7.02 -11.15 4.86
CA GLY A 55 7.91 -10.92 6.00
C GLY A 55 9.02 -9.93 5.73
N THR A 56 9.24 -9.57 4.46
CA THR A 56 10.29 -8.61 4.11
C THR A 56 9.94 -7.23 4.61
N LEU A 57 10.91 -6.55 5.22
CA LEU A 57 10.77 -5.15 5.58
C LEU A 57 11.02 -4.30 4.35
N ILE A 58 10.16 -3.30 4.14
CA ILE A 58 10.20 -2.53 2.92
C ILE A 58 9.94 -1.06 3.25
N GLN A 59 10.61 -0.17 2.54
CA GLN A 59 10.37 1.26 2.63
C GLN A 59 9.65 1.70 1.38
N LEU A 60 8.67 2.58 1.54
CA LEU A 60 7.82 3.04 0.45
C LEU A 60 7.92 4.55 0.33
N PHE A 61 7.88 5.02 -0.91
CA PHE A 61 7.87 6.44 -1.19
C PHE A 61 6.96 6.68 -2.40
N PHE A 62 5.99 7.56 -2.24
CA PHE A 62 5.08 7.89 -3.33
C PHE A 62 4.50 9.28 -3.15
N GLU A 63 3.96 9.82 -4.23
CA GLU A 63 3.32 11.13 -4.23
C GLU A 63 1.82 10.97 -4.46
N ILE A 64 1.06 11.72 -3.68
CA ILE A 64 -0.39 11.76 -3.80
C ILE A 64 -0.81 13.24 -3.78
N PRO A 65 -2.07 13.53 -4.13
CA PRO A 65 -2.56 14.89 -3.93
C PRO A 65 -2.34 15.30 -2.48
N GLY A 66 -1.75 16.45 -2.29
CA GLY A 66 -1.42 16.94 -0.96
C GLY A 66 0.03 16.76 -0.55
N GLY A 67 0.79 15.93 -1.26
CA GLY A 67 2.23 15.83 -1.00
C GLY A 67 2.76 14.42 -1.03
N GLN A 68 3.95 14.26 -0.49
CA GLN A 68 4.68 13.01 -0.49
C GLN A 68 4.31 12.17 0.72
N VAL A 69 4.42 10.87 0.56
CA VAL A 69 4.27 9.91 1.65
C VAL A 69 5.49 9.00 1.67
N ARG A 70 6.08 8.89 2.84
CA ARG A 70 7.13 7.91 3.11
C ARG A 70 6.65 7.01 4.22
N ALA A 71 6.83 5.73 4.04
CA ALA A 71 6.35 4.79 5.04
C ALA A 71 7.28 3.60 5.13
N ARG A 72 7.35 3.02 6.32
CA ARG A 72 7.91 1.69 6.48
C ARG A 72 6.76 0.72 6.50
N ALA A 73 7.01 -0.46 5.97
CA ALA A 73 5.98 -1.46 5.83
C ALA A 73 6.59 -2.85 5.90
N THR A 74 5.71 -3.85 5.98
CA THR A 74 6.12 -5.25 5.90
C THR A 74 5.30 -5.89 4.80
N VAL A 75 5.96 -6.70 3.96
CA VAL A 75 5.25 -7.49 2.97
C VAL A 75 4.46 -8.57 3.70
N ARG A 76 3.14 -8.55 3.56
CA ARG A 76 2.26 -9.52 4.21
C ARG A 76 1.86 -10.66 3.29
N SER A 77 1.79 -10.40 2.00
CA SER A 77 1.49 -11.43 1.02
C SER A 77 2.29 -11.16 -0.23
N ALA A 78 2.72 -12.23 -0.89
CA ALA A 78 3.47 -12.11 -2.13
C ALA A 78 3.03 -13.22 -3.07
N GLU A 79 2.67 -12.83 -4.29
CA GLU A 79 2.24 -13.76 -5.32
C GLU A 79 3.05 -13.49 -6.58
N ALA A 80 3.86 -14.47 -6.98
CA ALA A 80 4.67 -14.35 -8.20
C ALA A 80 3.76 -14.08 -9.39
N GLY A 81 4.17 -13.16 -10.24
CA GLY A 81 3.40 -12.79 -11.41
C GLY A 81 2.28 -11.80 -11.14
N ARG A 82 2.02 -11.48 -9.89
CA ARG A 82 0.89 -10.61 -9.54
C ARG A 82 1.30 -9.43 -8.68
N GLY A 83 1.86 -9.67 -7.50
CA GLY A 83 2.29 -8.57 -6.67
C GLY A 83 2.35 -8.88 -5.20
N MET A 84 2.31 -7.84 -4.39
CA MET A 84 2.48 -7.96 -2.96
C MET A 84 1.53 -7.02 -2.22
N GLY A 85 0.97 -7.54 -1.13
CA GLY A 85 0.26 -6.72 -0.17
C GLY A 85 1.23 -6.30 0.91
N VAL A 86 1.30 -5.00 1.18
CA VAL A 86 2.19 -4.48 2.21
C VAL A 86 1.37 -3.77 3.28
N GLU A 87 1.78 -3.93 4.52
CA GLU A 87 1.14 -3.30 5.67
C GLU A 87 2.05 -2.22 6.21
N PHE A 88 1.53 -1.01 6.37
CA PHE A 88 2.30 0.08 6.95
C PHE A 88 2.62 -0.21 8.41
N THR A 89 3.87 -0.02 8.78
CA THR A 89 4.30 -0.20 10.16
C THR A 89 4.74 1.12 10.79
N GLN A 90 5.09 2.11 9.97
CA GLN A 90 5.48 3.41 10.49
C GLN A 90 5.27 4.48 9.44
N MET A 91 4.65 5.59 9.85
CA MET A 91 4.38 6.73 8.99
C MET A 91 4.16 7.93 9.89
N SER A 92 4.61 9.12 9.47
CA SER A 92 4.37 10.33 10.24
C SER A 92 2.88 10.66 10.26
N GLN A 93 2.44 11.39 11.27
CA GLN A 93 1.04 11.81 11.37
C GLN A 93 0.64 12.69 10.21
N GLN A 94 1.53 13.53 9.76
CA GLN A 94 1.25 14.43 8.64
C GLN A 94 1.04 13.65 7.35
N GLU A 95 1.88 12.66 7.11
CA GLU A 95 1.76 11.83 5.91
C GLU A 95 0.51 10.96 5.99
N ARG A 96 0.22 10.43 7.17
CA ARG A 96 -1.00 9.65 7.35
C ARG A 96 -2.25 10.50 7.10
N ALA A 97 -2.22 11.76 7.51
CA ALA A 97 -3.33 12.67 7.24
C ALA A 97 -3.52 12.92 5.74
N ARG A 98 -2.42 13.07 5.01
CA ARG A 98 -2.49 13.20 3.55
C ARG A 98 -3.14 12.00 2.91
N LEU A 99 -2.72 10.81 3.34
CA LEU A 99 -3.27 9.57 2.82
C LEU A 99 -4.75 9.44 3.16
N ALA A 100 -5.12 9.76 4.39
CA ALA A 100 -6.50 9.71 4.82
C ALA A 100 -7.39 10.65 3.98
N ASN A 101 -6.90 11.84 3.71
CA ASN A 101 -7.64 12.81 2.91
C ASN A 101 -7.82 12.32 1.48
N MET A 102 -6.82 11.71 0.89
CA MET A 102 -6.93 11.16 -0.44
C MET A 102 -7.98 10.04 -0.48
N ILE A 103 -7.91 9.12 0.47
CA ILE A 103 -8.85 8.01 0.53
C ILE A 103 -10.28 8.51 0.72
N LYS A 104 -10.45 9.50 1.59
CA LYS A 104 -11.76 10.11 1.83
C LYS A 104 -12.32 10.70 0.53
N GLY A 105 -11.49 11.37 -0.24
CA GLY A 105 -11.91 11.92 -1.52
C GLY A 105 -12.33 10.84 -2.51
N LEU A 106 -11.67 9.71 -2.51
CA LEU A 106 -12.02 8.61 -3.40
C LEU A 106 -13.30 7.90 -2.98
N LEU A 107 -13.66 7.98 -1.72
CA LEU A 107 -14.89 7.39 -1.21
C LEU A 107 -16.10 8.28 -1.40
N SER A 108 -15.90 9.55 -1.70
CA SER A 108 -16.99 10.53 -1.84
C SER A 108 -17.75 10.38 -3.13
#